data_56f16b4952a4d8b3c2ed17d84754e81d
#
_entry.id   56f16b4952a4d8b3c2ed17d84754e81d
#
_cell.length_a   1.000
_cell.length_b   1.000
_cell.length_c   1.000
_cell.angle_alpha   90.00
_cell.angle_beta   90.00
_cell.angle_gamma   90.00
#
_symmetry.space_group_name_H-M   'P 1'
#
loop_
_entity.id
_entity.type
_entity.pdbx_description
1 polymer ?
#
loop_
_entity_poly.entity_id
_entity_poly.type
_entity_poly.pdbx_seq_one_letter_code
_entity_poly.pdbx_strand_id
1 'polypeptide(L)'
;TAEGLPSSAVVVAELSSFQLELTSSLKAKSAVILNLTPDHLDRHHTMEAYGEAKKRIFLNQDKNDYAILNYDDSAVRAMASDLSGTVLYISVHGEVPVGAFAADGNLYIRMEGKDTCLCKETDLHLFGKHNIQNGCSLINLLCRCFDRRYSPGVDGISRS
;
A
#
# COMPACT_ATOMS: atom_id res chain seq x y z
N THR A 1 -2.93 -13.40 18.64
CA THR A 1 -2.00 -12.56 19.43
C THR A 1 -0.60 -12.77 18.91
N ALA A 2 0.19 -11.70 18.78
CA ALA A 2 1.59 -11.76 18.36
C ALA A 2 2.55 -12.17 19.50
N GLU A 3 2.01 -12.67 20.59
CA GLU A 3 2.78 -13.14 21.74
C GLU A 3 3.65 -14.34 21.36
N GLY A 4 4.93 -14.26 21.66
CA GLY A 4 5.90 -15.32 21.37
C GLY A 4 6.60 -15.24 20.01
N LEU A 5 6.30 -14.22 19.17
CA LEU A 5 7.03 -14.00 17.94
C LEU A 5 8.39 -13.32 18.23
N PRO A 6 9.46 -13.69 17.50
CA PRO A 6 10.73 -13.00 17.59
C PRO A 6 10.58 -11.52 17.17
N SER A 7 11.40 -10.64 17.71
CA SER A 7 11.37 -9.20 17.41
C SER A 7 11.64 -8.86 15.93
N SER A 8 12.21 -9.80 15.18
CA SER A 8 12.43 -9.70 13.73
C SER A 8 11.24 -10.21 12.89
N ALA A 9 10.19 -10.75 13.52
CA ALA A 9 9.04 -11.25 12.77
C ALA A 9 8.25 -10.11 12.13
N VAL A 10 7.82 -10.33 10.88
CA VAL A 10 6.89 -9.45 10.17
C VAL A 10 5.50 -10.09 10.22
N VAL A 11 4.54 -9.37 10.75
CA VAL A 11 3.14 -9.80 10.77
C VAL A 11 2.41 -9.08 9.65
N VAL A 12 1.78 -9.84 8.77
CA VAL A 12 0.89 -9.32 7.72
C VAL A 12 -0.52 -9.67 8.12
N ALA A 13 -1.41 -8.68 8.17
CA ALA A 13 -2.80 -8.87 8.56
C ALA A 13 -3.73 -8.17 7.56
N GLU A 14 -4.80 -8.85 7.19
CA GLU A 14 -5.95 -8.27 6.51
C GLU A 14 -7.02 -7.96 7.58
N LEU A 15 -7.51 -6.73 7.57
CA LEU A 15 -8.45 -6.25 8.58
C LEU A 15 -9.71 -5.70 7.92
N SER A 16 -10.86 -6.19 8.39
CA SER A 16 -12.16 -5.65 8.00
C SER A 16 -12.43 -4.29 8.68
N SER A 17 -13.35 -3.49 8.13
CA SER A 17 -13.81 -2.25 8.76
C SER A 17 -14.33 -2.49 10.18
N PHE A 18 -15.00 -3.61 10.43
CA PHE A 18 -15.54 -3.98 11.75
C PHE A 18 -14.45 -4.21 12.80
N GLN A 19 -13.35 -4.86 12.39
CA GLN A 19 -12.20 -5.05 13.28
C GLN A 19 -11.51 -3.73 13.57
N LEU A 20 -11.40 -2.85 12.56
CA LEU A 20 -10.79 -1.53 12.70
C LEU A 20 -11.59 -0.60 13.62
N GLU A 21 -12.93 -0.66 13.61
CA GLU A 21 -13.77 0.09 14.55
C GLU A 21 -13.42 -0.20 16.01
N LEU A 22 -13.09 -1.44 16.32
CA LEU A 22 -12.77 -1.89 17.69
C LEU A 22 -11.28 -1.69 18.05
N THR A 23 -10.46 -1.23 17.10
CA THR A 23 -9.01 -1.12 17.28
C THR A 23 -8.65 0.28 17.74
N SER A 24 -7.93 0.41 18.87
CA SER A 24 -7.44 1.69 19.38
C SER A 24 -5.91 1.78 19.43
N SER A 25 -5.22 0.65 19.59
CA SER A 25 -3.78 0.57 19.81
C SER A 25 -2.98 0.04 18.62
N LEU A 26 -3.65 -0.31 17.52
CA LEU A 26 -2.97 -0.77 16.30
C LEU A 26 -2.05 0.34 15.79
N LYS A 27 -0.77 0.04 15.67
CA LYS A 27 0.21 0.85 14.96
C LYS A 27 0.85 0.00 13.87
N ALA A 28 0.40 0.17 12.64
CA ALA A 28 0.94 -0.54 11.51
C ALA A 28 2.17 0.21 10.97
N LYS A 29 3.30 -0.50 10.81
CA LYS A 29 4.51 0.07 10.17
C LYS A 29 4.22 0.50 8.74
N SER A 30 3.39 -0.27 8.07
CA SER A 30 2.89 0.03 6.74
C SER A 30 1.45 -0.48 6.63
N ALA A 31 0.57 0.33 6.11
CA ALA A 31 -0.83 -0.04 5.90
C ALA A 31 -1.30 0.41 4.52
N VAL A 32 -2.24 -0.32 3.94
CA VAL A 32 -2.75 -0.06 2.59
C VAL A 32 -4.28 -0.06 2.57
N ILE A 33 -4.87 0.88 1.84
CA ILE A 33 -6.28 0.83 1.42
C ILE A 33 -6.31 0.77 -0.10
N LEU A 34 -6.82 -0.36 -0.63
CA LEU A 34 -6.85 -0.63 -2.07
C LEU A 34 -8.04 0.01 -2.78
N ASN A 35 -9.18 0.03 -2.12
CA ASN A 35 -10.41 0.60 -2.67
C ASN A 35 -11.42 0.92 -1.57
N LEU A 36 -12.39 1.78 -1.94
CA LEU A 36 -13.54 2.11 -1.11
C LEU A 36 -14.82 1.97 -1.96
N THR A 37 -15.21 0.74 -2.22
CA THR A 37 -16.47 0.44 -2.93
C THR A 37 -17.60 0.24 -1.94
N PRO A 38 -18.87 0.59 -2.30
CA PRO A 38 -20.01 0.38 -1.41
C PRO A 38 -20.11 -1.06 -0.94
N ASP A 39 -19.95 -1.25 0.36
CA ASP A 39 -20.09 -2.54 1.04
C ASP A 39 -20.47 -2.29 2.49
N HIS A 40 -21.16 -3.25 3.12
CA HIS A 40 -21.55 -3.18 4.53
C HIS A 40 -22.29 -1.89 4.94
N LEU A 41 -23.04 -1.26 4.00
CA LEU A 41 -23.80 -0.03 4.27
C LEU A 41 -25.02 -0.26 5.20
N ASP A 42 -25.46 -1.49 5.34
CA ASP A 42 -26.43 -1.91 6.35
C ASP A 42 -25.94 -1.61 7.78
N ARG A 43 -24.61 -1.64 8.00
CA ARG A 43 -23.98 -1.33 9.29
C ARG A 43 -23.40 0.08 9.36
N HIS A 44 -22.67 0.51 8.36
CA HIS A 44 -22.02 1.82 8.37
C HIS A 44 -22.94 2.97 7.98
N HIS A 45 -24.08 2.66 7.36
CA HIS A 45 -25.15 3.56 6.91
C HIS A 45 -24.72 4.52 5.78
N THR A 46 -23.47 5.04 5.79
CA THR A 46 -22.96 5.94 4.75
C THR A 46 -21.56 5.53 4.29
N MET A 47 -21.18 5.94 3.08
CA MET A 47 -19.84 5.73 2.54
C MET A 47 -18.78 6.49 3.34
N GLU A 48 -19.12 7.64 3.88
CA GLU A 48 -18.24 8.45 4.74
C GLU A 48 -17.91 7.69 6.02
N ALA A 49 -18.91 7.15 6.72
CA ALA A 49 -18.72 6.35 7.93
C ALA A 49 -17.89 5.09 7.65
N TYR A 50 -18.15 4.43 6.52
CA TYR A 50 -17.36 3.28 6.07
C TYR A 50 -15.91 3.65 5.79
N GLY A 51 -15.68 4.77 5.10
CA GLY A 51 -14.34 5.29 4.83
C GLY A 51 -13.57 5.64 6.10
N GLU A 52 -14.23 6.29 7.07
CA GLU A 52 -13.65 6.62 8.38
C GLU A 52 -13.31 5.34 9.17
N ALA A 53 -14.16 4.32 9.14
CA ALA A 53 -13.86 3.04 9.77
C ALA A 53 -12.60 2.39 9.15
N LYS A 54 -12.45 2.38 7.83
CA LYS A 54 -11.25 1.87 7.15
C LYS A 54 -10.01 2.73 7.43
N LYS A 55 -10.15 4.05 7.45
CA LYS A 55 -9.06 5.00 7.71
C LYS A 55 -8.38 4.78 9.07
N ARG A 56 -9.08 4.16 10.02
CA ARG A 56 -8.53 3.80 11.34
C ARG A 56 -7.30 2.88 11.28
N ILE A 57 -7.05 2.21 10.16
CA ILE A 57 -5.82 1.43 9.97
C ILE A 57 -4.56 2.29 10.08
N PHE A 58 -4.67 3.61 9.85
CA PHE A 58 -3.59 4.59 9.94
C PHE A 58 -3.55 5.36 11.28
N LEU A 59 -4.50 5.10 12.20
CA LEU A 59 -4.80 5.94 13.38
C LEU A 59 -3.56 6.30 14.22
N ASN A 60 -2.65 5.36 14.43
CA ASN A 60 -1.49 5.55 15.29
C ASN A 60 -0.16 5.65 14.51
N GLN A 61 -0.23 5.83 13.19
CA GLN A 61 0.97 6.05 12.39
C GLN A 61 1.58 7.43 12.65
N ASP A 62 2.89 7.50 12.52
CA ASP A 62 3.66 8.74 12.52
C ASP A 62 4.51 8.85 11.23
N LYS A 63 5.28 9.92 11.11
CA LYS A 63 6.13 10.21 9.93
C LYS A 63 7.13 9.11 9.56
N ASN A 64 7.37 8.14 10.44
CA ASN A 64 8.26 7.01 10.18
C ASN A 64 7.51 5.78 9.65
N ASP A 65 6.19 5.85 9.59
CA ASP A 65 5.31 4.79 9.12
C ASP A 65 4.74 5.15 7.73
N TYR A 66 4.19 4.18 7.02
CA TYR A 66 3.79 4.36 5.63
C TYR A 66 2.29 4.10 5.45
N ALA A 67 1.61 5.09 4.89
CA ALA A 67 0.22 5.00 4.45
C ALA A 67 0.20 4.84 2.92
N ILE A 68 -0.26 3.69 2.43
CA ILE A 68 -0.30 3.38 1.01
C ILE A 68 -1.74 3.50 0.53
N LEU A 69 -1.97 4.39 -0.42
CA LEU A 69 -3.30 4.74 -0.92
C LEU A 69 -3.42 4.44 -2.42
N ASN A 70 -4.56 3.91 -2.83
CA ASN A 70 -4.88 3.79 -4.24
C ASN A 70 -5.16 5.17 -4.84
N TYR A 71 -4.34 5.60 -5.80
CA TYR A 71 -4.47 6.87 -6.50
C TYR A 71 -5.64 6.90 -7.46
N ASP A 72 -6.04 5.74 -7.98
CA ASP A 72 -7.12 5.59 -8.93
C ASP A 72 -8.52 5.71 -8.27
N ASP A 73 -8.59 5.51 -6.95
CA ASP A 73 -9.81 5.70 -6.16
C ASP A 73 -9.80 7.09 -5.51
N SER A 74 -10.69 7.97 -5.96
CA SER A 74 -10.74 9.36 -5.50
C SER A 74 -11.06 9.50 -4.01
N ALA A 75 -11.88 8.61 -3.45
CA ALA A 75 -12.23 8.63 -2.04
C ALA A 75 -11.05 8.17 -1.18
N VAL A 76 -10.33 7.12 -1.60
CA VAL A 76 -9.11 6.67 -0.93
C VAL A 76 -8.01 7.74 -1.03
N ARG A 77 -7.82 8.31 -2.23
CA ARG A 77 -6.81 9.35 -2.44
C ARG A 77 -7.05 10.59 -1.58
N ALA A 78 -8.31 10.98 -1.38
CA ALA A 78 -8.66 12.14 -0.56
C ALA A 78 -8.27 11.98 0.92
N MET A 79 -8.09 10.77 1.42
CA MET A 79 -7.69 10.52 2.81
C MET A 79 -6.26 11.04 3.11
N ALA A 80 -5.45 11.27 2.09
CA ALA A 80 -4.04 11.64 2.24
C ALA A 80 -3.82 12.90 3.09
N SER A 81 -4.74 13.88 3.01
CA SER A 81 -4.63 15.16 3.75
C SER A 81 -4.65 15.03 5.26
N ASP A 82 -5.22 13.94 5.77
CA ASP A 82 -5.49 13.74 7.21
C ASP A 82 -4.49 12.77 7.86
N LEU A 83 -3.55 12.23 7.10
CA LEU A 83 -2.67 11.17 7.58
C LEU A 83 -1.34 11.72 8.11
N SER A 84 -0.90 11.19 9.26
CA SER A 84 0.38 11.53 9.88
C SER A 84 1.55 10.70 9.34
N GLY A 85 1.26 9.54 8.73
CA GLY A 85 2.23 8.67 8.09
C GLY A 85 2.74 9.25 6.77
N THR A 86 3.89 8.76 6.31
CA THR A 86 4.40 9.06 4.96
C THR A 86 3.48 8.45 3.91
N VAL A 87 2.81 9.28 3.12
CA VAL A 87 1.88 8.82 2.09
C VAL A 87 2.65 8.34 0.86
N LEU A 88 2.31 7.14 0.40
CA LEU A 88 2.72 6.57 -0.88
C LEU A 88 1.47 6.20 -1.68
N TYR A 89 1.56 6.30 -2.99
CA TYR A 89 0.44 5.95 -3.86
C TYR A 89 0.70 4.69 -4.67
N ILE A 90 -0.38 4.03 -5.05
CA ILE A 90 -0.38 2.97 -6.06
C ILE A 90 -1.37 3.33 -7.16
N SER A 91 -1.02 3.04 -8.41
CA SER A 91 -1.91 3.20 -9.57
C SER A 91 -1.66 2.11 -10.60
N VAL A 92 -2.74 1.65 -11.23
CA VAL A 92 -2.68 0.77 -12.41
C VAL A 92 -3.14 1.49 -13.69
N HIS A 93 -3.42 2.78 -13.59
CA HIS A 93 -3.90 3.60 -14.71
C HIS A 93 -2.93 4.71 -15.11
N GLY A 94 -1.76 4.79 -14.48
CA GLY A 94 -0.75 5.78 -14.82
C GLY A 94 0.08 6.26 -13.64
N GLU A 95 0.80 7.33 -13.88
CA GLU A 95 1.81 7.86 -12.97
C GLU A 95 1.21 8.39 -11.66
N VAL A 96 2.02 8.30 -10.61
CA VAL A 96 1.71 8.86 -9.28
C VAL A 96 2.78 9.86 -8.85
N PRO A 97 2.47 10.79 -7.95
CA PRO A 97 3.47 11.75 -7.43
C PRO A 97 4.64 11.08 -6.72
N VAL A 98 4.35 10.00 -5.97
CA VAL A 98 5.31 9.18 -5.23
C VAL A 98 4.71 7.80 -4.99
N GLY A 99 5.48 6.74 -5.16
CA GLY A 99 5.00 5.36 -4.96
C GLY A 99 5.14 4.48 -6.20
N ALA A 100 4.32 3.44 -6.32
CA ALA A 100 4.41 2.48 -7.40
C ALA A 100 3.26 2.62 -8.39
N PHE A 101 3.54 2.44 -9.68
CA PHE A 101 2.52 2.55 -10.73
C PHE A 101 2.83 1.66 -11.93
N ALA A 102 1.77 1.35 -12.68
CA ALA A 102 1.85 0.65 -13.95
C ALA A 102 1.74 1.66 -15.11
N ALA A 103 2.64 1.59 -16.06
CA ALA A 103 2.61 2.36 -17.29
C ALA A 103 3.33 1.61 -18.42
N ASP A 104 2.80 1.69 -19.63
CA ASP A 104 3.39 1.11 -20.84
C ASP A 104 3.80 -0.38 -20.70
N GLY A 105 2.97 -1.16 -19.98
CA GLY A 105 3.20 -2.58 -19.73
C GLY A 105 4.35 -2.89 -18.77
N ASN A 106 4.81 -1.90 -18.00
CA ASN A 106 5.86 -2.06 -16.99
C ASN A 106 5.38 -1.52 -15.64
N LEU A 107 6.03 -2.00 -14.58
CA LEU A 107 5.88 -1.49 -13.23
C LEU A 107 7.04 -0.60 -12.86
N TYR A 108 6.71 0.54 -12.31
CA TYR A 108 7.66 1.56 -11.86
C TYR A 108 7.49 1.85 -10.39
N ILE A 109 8.58 2.31 -9.78
CA ILE A 109 8.53 3.01 -8.50
C ILE A 109 9.09 4.42 -8.68
N ARG A 110 8.33 5.43 -8.19
CA ARG A 110 8.76 6.83 -8.16
C ARG A 110 9.13 7.23 -6.74
N MET A 111 10.38 7.60 -6.56
CA MET A 111 10.92 8.06 -5.30
C MET A 111 11.80 9.28 -5.54
N GLU A 112 11.58 10.34 -4.73
CA GLU A 112 12.36 11.59 -4.86
C GLU A 112 12.37 12.18 -6.28
N GLY A 113 11.23 12.03 -6.98
CA GLY A 113 11.07 12.50 -8.37
C GLY A 113 11.77 11.66 -9.44
N LYS A 114 12.34 10.51 -9.08
CA LYS A 114 13.01 9.60 -10.01
C LYS A 114 12.22 8.32 -10.19
N ASP A 115 12.01 7.93 -11.44
CA ASP A 115 11.37 6.67 -11.79
C ASP A 115 12.41 5.56 -11.98
N THR A 116 12.10 4.42 -11.39
CA THR A 116 12.86 3.18 -11.58
C THR A 116 11.91 2.11 -12.11
N CYS A 117 12.19 1.58 -13.29
CA CYS A 117 11.48 0.43 -13.84
C CYS A 117 11.90 -0.82 -13.06
N LEU A 118 10.94 -1.58 -12.56
CA LEU A 118 11.19 -2.77 -11.75
C LEU A 118 11.07 -4.05 -12.55
N CYS A 119 9.99 -4.20 -13.33
CA CYS A 119 9.73 -5.38 -14.15
C CYS A 119 8.63 -5.06 -15.17
N LYS A 120 8.42 -5.97 -16.11
CA LYS A 120 7.24 -5.96 -16.97
C LYS A 120 6.02 -6.51 -16.22
N GLU A 121 4.83 -6.03 -16.55
CA GLU A 121 3.59 -6.59 -16.01
C GLU A 121 3.48 -8.09 -16.28
N THR A 122 3.96 -8.56 -17.44
CA THR A 122 3.96 -9.96 -17.85
C THR A 122 4.85 -10.85 -16.98
N ASP A 123 5.85 -10.28 -16.30
CA ASP A 123 6.78 -11.03 -15.46
C ASP A 123 6.18 -11.39 -14.09
N LEU A 124 5.09 -10.75 -13.72
CA LEU A 124 4.45 -10.97 -12.41
C LEU A 124 3.70 -12.30 -12.29
N HIS A 125 3.48 -13.03 -13.37
CA HIS A 125 2.63 -14.25 -13.41
C HIS A 125 1.26 -14.06 -12.72
N LEU A 126 0.80 -12.83 -12.61
CA LEU A 126 -0.46 -12.45 -11.97
C LEU A 126 -1.46 -12.01 -13.04
N PHE A 127 -2.61 -12.67 -13.09
CA PHE A 127 -3.65 -12.34 -14.06
C PHE A 127 -4.63 -11.31 -13.49
N GLY A 128 -4.84 -10.21 -14.23
CA GLY A 128 -5.86 -9.19 -13.95
C GLY A 128 -5.33 -7.96 -13.20
N LYS A 129 -6.00 -6.82 -13.44
CA LYS A 129 -5.63 -5.50 -12.91
C LYS A 129 -5.56 -5.45 -11.38
N HIS A 130 -6.43 -6.17 -10.68
CA HIS A 130 -6.41 -6.25 -9.21
C HIS A 130 -5.10 -6.86 -8.68
N ASN A 131 -4.53 -7.82 -9.38
CA ASN A 131 -3.28 -8.43 -8.98
C ASN A 131 -2.07 -7.52 -9.27
N ILE A 132 -2.13 -6.70 -10.32
CA ILE A 132 -1.13 -5.66 -10.57
C ILE A 132 -1.17 -4.63 -9.45
N GLN A 133 -2.36 -4.21 -9.01
CA GLN A 133 -2.55 -3.29 -7.88
C GLN A 133 -1.98 -3.86 -6.58
N ASN A 134 -2.23 -5.14 -6.31
CA ASN A 134 -1.63 -5.85 -5.17
C ASN A 134 -0.11 -5.92 -5.30
N GLY A 135 0.43 -6.15 -6.50
CA GLY A 135 1.86 -6.11 -6.80
C GLY A 135 2.49 -4.75 -6.52
N CYS A 136 1.86 -3.66 -6.97
CA CYS A 136 2.31 -2.30 -6.68
C CYS A 136 2.29 -2.00 -5.17
N SER A 137 1.28 -2.49 -4.45
CA SER A 137 1.19 -2.35 -2.99
C SER A 137 2.33 -3.09 -2.29
N LEU A 138 2.60 -4.32 -2.71
CA LEU A 138 3.69 -5.14 -2.18
C LEU A 138 5.05 -4.49 -2.44
N ILE A 139 5.28 -3.93 -3.62
CA ILE A 139 6.50 -3.22 -3.97
C ILE A 139 6.72 -2.03 -3.03
N ASN A 140 5.70 -1.20 -2.81
CA ASN A 140 5.78 -0.10 -1.87
C ASN A 140 6.09 -0.56 -0.44
N LEU A 141 5.46 -1.67 -0.02
CA LEU A 141 5.72 -2.29 1.28
C LEU A 141 7.17 -2.76 1.39
N LEU A 142 7.66 -3.50 0.41
CA LEU A 142 9.02 -4.06 0.42
C LEU A 142 10.10 -2.97 0.35
N CYS A 143 9.94 -1.99 -0.54
CA CYS A 143 10.94 -0.94 -0.72
C CYS A 143 11.12 -0.04 0.50
N ARG A 144 10.13 0.04 1.41
CA ARG A 144 10.18 0.91 2.58
C ARG A 144 10.28 0.19 3.91
N CYS A 145 9.70 -1.01 4.05
CA CYS A 145 9.79 -1.78 5.29
C CYS A 145 11.12 -2.50 5.47
N PHE A 146 11.78 -2.87 4.38
CA PHE A 146 13.02 -3.68 4.43
C PHE A 146 14.28 -2.87 4.20
N ASP A 147 14.15 -1.54 3.98
CA ASP A 147 15.28 -0.77 4.05
C ASP A 147 15.72 0.33 3.26
N ARG A 148 16.63 0.91 3.85
CA ARG A 148 17.89 1.64 3.53
C ARG A 148 19.02 0.80 2.85
N ARG A 149 18.84 -0.47 2.48
CA ARG A 149 19.84 -1.37 1.89
C ARG A 149 19.49 -1.98 0.54
N TYR A 150 18.31 -1.74 0.00
CA TYR A 150 18.01 -2.11 -1.37
C TYR A 150 18.27 -0.90 -2.28
N SER A 151 19.55 -0.60 -2.50
CA SER A 151 19.98 -0.06 -3.78
C SER A 151 19.77 -1.21 -4.78
N PRO A 152 18.95 -1.06 -5.82
CA PRO A 152 19.00 -2.01 -6.91
C PRO A 152 20.38 -1.87 -7.52
N GLY A 153 21.28 -2.78 -7.13
CA GLY A 153 22.50 -3.02 -7.86
C GLY A 153 22.07 -3.44 -9.26
N VAL A 154 22.34 -2.57 -10.21
CA VAL A 154 22.29 -2.86 -11.64
C VAL A 154 23.49 -3.75 -11.94
N ASP A 155 23.44 -4.99 -11.46
CA ASP A 155 24.43 -5.98 -11.80
C ASP A 155 23.73 -7.30 -12.11
N GLY A 156 23.60 -7.49 -13.43
CA GLY A 156 23.84 -8.74 -14.09
C GLY A 156 23.06 -9.97 -13.62
N ILE A 157 21.80 -10.13 -14.05
CA ILE A 157 21.31 -11.49 -14.31
C ILE A 157 22.03 -11.97 -15.57
N SER A 158 23.22 -12.51 -15.39
CA SER A 158 23.89 -13.36 -16.36
C SER A 158 23.08 -14.63 -16.49
N ARG A 159 22.43 -14.83 -17.62
CA ARG A 159 21.86 -16.13 -18.02
C ARG A 159 23.03 -17.04 -18.40
N SER A 160 23.18 -18.12 -17.71
CA SER A 160 23.78 -19.35 -18.21
C SER A 160 22.70 -20.42 -18.35
#